data_d64dc731c44fa45a1dde51230c9f0373
#
_entry.id   d64dc731c44fa45a1dde51230c9f0373
#
_cell.length_a   1.000
_cell.length_b   1.000
_cell.length_c   1.000
_cell.angle_alpha   90.00
_cell.angle_beta   90.00
_cell.angle_gamma   90.00
#
_symmetry.space_group_name_H-M   'P 1'
#
loop_
_entity.id
_entity.type
_entity.pdbx_description
1 polymer ?
#
loop_
_entity_poly.entity_id
_entity_poly.type
_entity_poly.pdbx_seq_one_letter_code
_entity_poly.pdbx_strand_id
1 'polypeptide(L)'
;MTFTIFLPNYSHFSAGVAVLWKLGNILVDLGHETYYFNYSRERSPAPSFNKMHCLEDNIPKGVIVVPEVVQEILAPHVRWVLNKPGLIDGPKKYPEHCKIFHYNPDLEASARTAAADGQSTLFCLGICEKTAFNPDLKQYDLWYRGKYQGAVDLKNHEGSLQLTRYWPPTKEEYHDLLARARTLKSYDNFSSVLAEALLAGVEVKGYEGGEWREFVPSFDITETVSDRDKDLRKVAMFVDEVAKWAALPSP
;
A
#
# COMPACT_ATOMS: atom_id res chain seq x y z
N MET A 1 15.25 9.85 -15.90
CA MET A 1 15.86 8.71 -15.20
C MET A 1 15.20 7.44 -15.67
N THR A 2 15.85 6.29 -15.48
CA THR A 2 15.28 4.98 -15.76
C THR A 2 14.93 4.29 -14.42
N PHE A 3 13.77 3.64 -14.34
CA PHE A 3 13.30 2.93 -13.15
C PHE A 3 12.89 1.50 -13.48
N THR A 4 13.14 0.58 -12.55
CA THR A 4 12.57 -0.77 -12.57
C THR A 4 11.79 -1.02 -11.28
N ILE A 5 10.49 -1.25 -11.40
CA ILE A 5 9.61 -1.50 -10.25
C ILE A 5 9.33 -2.99 -10.12
N PHE A 6 9.66 -3.56 -8.97
CA PHE A 6 9.33 -4.94 -8.65
C PHE A 6 7.93 -4.99 -8.07
N LEU A 7 7.06 -5.76 -8.71
CA LEU A 7 5.66 -5.86 -8.32
C LEU A 7 5.10 -7.26 -8.62
N PRO A 8 4.08 -7.70 -7.88
CA PRO A 8 3.38 -8.93 -8.20
C PRO A 8 2.32 -8.68 -9.27
N ASN A 9 1.58 -9.72 -9.63
CA ASN A 9 0.37 -9.58 -10.44
C ASN A 9 -0.55 -8.51 -9.85
N TYR A 10 -1.18 -7.74 -10.73
CA TYR A 10 -2.13 -6.72 -10.30
C TYR A 10 -3.30 -7.34 -9.51
N SER A 11 -3.68 -6.68 -8.44
CA SER A 11 -4.88 -7.00 -7.67
C SER A 11 -5.49 -5.70 -7.14
N HIS A 12 -6.72 -5.43 -7.51
CA HIS A 12 -7.47 -4.25 -7.01
C HIS A 12 -7.82 -4.37 -5.51
N PHE A 13 -7.77 -5.58 -4.95
CA PHE A 13 -7.96 -5.84 -3.52
C PHE A 13 -6.70 -5.64 -2.67
N SER A 14 -5.57 -5.32 -3.29
CA SER A 14 -4.32 -5.09 -2.59
C SER A 14 -3.85 -3.67 -2.80
N ALA A 15 -4.05 -2.82 -1.80
CA ALA A 15 -3.60 -1.44 -1.81
C ALA A 15 -2.10 -1.30 -2.10
N GLY A 16 -1.27 -2.14 -1.47
CA GLY A 16 0.17 -2.13 -1.70
C GLY A 16 0.54 -2.48 -3.15
N VAL A 17 -0.21 -3.38 -3.79
CA VAL A 17 -0.01 -3.69 -5.21
C VAL A 17 -0.49 -2.53 -6.09
N ALA A 18 -1.68 -2.01 -5.82
CA ALA A 18 -2.26 -0.91 -6.59
C ALA A 18 -1.36 0.34 -6.58
N VAL A 19 -0.78 0.68 -5.42
CA VAL A 19 0.09 1.85 -5.28
C VAL A 19 1.42 1.69 -6.03
N LEU A 20 1.98 0.49 -6.11
CA LEU A 20 3.19 0.22 -6.91
C LEU A 20 2.93 0.40 -8.41
N TRP A 21 1.82 -0.13 -8.92
CA TRP A 21 1.40 0.09 -10.31
C TRP A 21 1.14 1.57 -10.60
N LYS A 22 0.52 2.28 -9.65
CA LYS A 22 0.27 3.72 -9.77
C LYS A 22 1.58 4.51 -9.83
N LEU A 23 2.55 4.21 -8.97
CA LEU A 23 3.87 4.85 -9.01
C LEU A 23 4.51 4.70 -10.38
N GLY A 24 4.52 3.48 -10.93
CA GLY A 24 5.13 3.25 -12.24
C GLY A 24 4.46 4.03 -13.36
N ASN A 25 3.13 4.05 -13.39
CA ASN A 25 2.40 4.82 -14.40
C ASN A 25 2.65 6.33 -14.30
N ILE A 26 2.75 6.87 -13.06
CA ILE A 26 3.05 8.29 -12.86
C ILE A 26 4.50 8.62 -13.29
N LEU A 27 5.46 7.73 -13.03
CA LEU A 27 6.83 7.90 -13.52
C LEU A 27 6.87 7.98 -15.04
N VAL A 28 6.08 7.16 -15.75
CA VAL A 28 5.92 7.27 -17.23
C VAL A 28 5.29 8.61 -17.62
N ASP A 29 4.24 9.06 -16.93
CA ASP A 29 3.58 10.34 -17.19
C ASP A 29 4.53 11.54 -16.98
N LEU A 30 5.50 11.41 -16.08
CA LEU A 30 6.58 12.41 -15.86
C LEU A 30 7.74 12.28 -16.85
N GLY A 31 7.66 11.41 -17.84
CA GLY A 31 8.67 11.23 -18.90
C GLY A 31 9.87 10.39 -18.50
N HIS A 32 9.73 9.56 -17.46
CA HIS A 32 10.78 8.61 -17.08
C HIS A 32 10.59 7.28 -17.80
N GLU A 33 11.69 6.69 -18.26
CA GLU A 33 11.71 5.34 -18.80
C GLU A 33 11.47 4.36 -17.65
N THR A 34 10.34 3.64 -17.64
CA THR A 34 9.93 2.83 -16.51
C THR A 34 9.59 1.40 -16.93
N TYR A 35 10.23 0.47 -16.27
CA TYR A 35 10.03 -0.96 -16.45
C TYR A 35 9.36 -1.57 -15.23
N TYR A 36 8.63 -2.67 -15.44
CA TYR A 36 8.16 -3.49 -14.33
C TYR A 36 8.75 -4.90 -14.41
N PHE A 37 9.12 -5.43 -13.25
CA PHE A 37 9.51 -6.81 -13.05
C PHE A 37 8.44 -7.52 -12.23
N ASN A 38 7.73 -8.46 -12.85
CA ASN A 38 6.72 -9.25 -12.15
C ASN A 38 7.38 -10.47 -11.49
N TYR A 39 7.41 -10.47 -10.14
CA TYR A 39 8.02 -11.56 -9.37
C TYR A 39 7.05 -12.68 -8.98
N SER A 40 5.77 -12.64 -9.44
CA SER A 40 4.82 -13.73 -9.23
C SER A 40 5.27 -15.01 -9.93
N ARG A 41 5.06 -16.17 -9.28
CA ARG A 41 5.39 -17.47 -9.86
C ARG A 41 4.62 -17.72 -11.17
N GLU A 42 3.31 -17.43 -11.14
CA GLU A 42 2.44 -17.46 -12.32
C GLU A 42 2.14 -16.02 -12.71
N ARG A 43 2.69 -15.58 -13.84
CA ARG A 43 2.55 -14.19 -14.29
C ARG A 43 1.22 -14.04 -15.04
N SER A 44 0.39 -13.12 -14.59
CA SER A 44 -0.77 -12.67 -15.36
C SER A 44 -0.38 -11.52 -16.31
N PRO A 45 -1.16 -11.28 -17.38
CA PRO A 45 -1.01 -10.08 -18.21
C PRO A 45 -1.05 -8.82 -17.36
N ALA A 46 -0.31 -7.80 -17.80
CA ALA A 46 -0.40 -6.49 -17.18
C ALA A 46 -1.83 -5.93 -17.31
N PRO A 47 -2.30 -5.14 -16.32
CA PRO A 47 -3.61 -4.52 -16.42
C PRO A 47 -3.66 -3.55 -17.61
N SER A 48 -4.85 -3.35 -18.19
CA SER A 48 -5.04 -2.50 -19.39
C SER A 48 -4.60 -1.04 -19.21
N PHE A 49 -4.59 -0.55 -17.98
CA PHE A 49 -4.13 0.80 -17.65
C PHE A 49 -2.60 0.94 -17.52
N ASN A 50 -1.85 -0.17 -17.64
CA ASN A 50 -0.39 -0.14 -17.49
C ASN A 50 0.28 0.64 -18.63
N LYS A 51 1.24 1.49 -18.26
CA LYS A 51 2.05 2.31 -19.17
C LYS A 51 3.53 1.90 -19.17
N MET A 52 3.97 1.09 -18.21
CA MET A 52 5.35 0.64 -18.07
C MET A 52 5.70 -0.44 -19.10
N HIS A 53 6.98 -0.51 -19.45
CA HIS A 53 7.51 -1.60 -20.27
C HIS A 53 7.70 -2.87 -19.43
N CYS A 54 7.40 -4.04 -20.01
CA CYS A 54 7.75 -5.30 -19.38
C CYS A 54 9.26 -5.53 -19.44
N LEU A 55 9.85 -5.94 -18.33
CA LEU A 55 11.26 -6.33 -18.31
C LEU A 55 11.40 -7.77 -18.80
N GLU A 56 11.84 -7.95 -20.05
CA GLU A 56 11.90 -9.27 -20.72
C GLU A 56 13.15 -10.05 -20.31
N ASP A 57 14.28 -9.39 -20.16
CA ASP A 57 15.59 -10.00 -19.88
C ASP A 57 15.86 -10.26 -18.39
N ASN A 58 14.94 -9.91 -17.51
CA ASN A 58 15.06 -9.99 -16.04
C ASN A 58 16.26 -9.22 -15.46
N ILE A 59 16.88 -8.31 -16.23
CA ILE A 59 17.98 -7.47 -15.80
C ILE A 59 17.43 -6.09 -15.45
N PRO A 60 17.39 -5.71 -14.15
CA PRO A 60 16.86 -4.39 -13.76
C PRO A 60 17.67 -3.26 -14.40
N LYS A 61 16.97 -2.21 -14.85
CA LYS A 61 17.53 -1.03 -15.48
C LYS A 61 17.33 0.20 -14.59
N GLY A 62 18.39 0.97 -14.41
CA GLY A 62 18.33 2.22 -13.64
C GLY A 62 18.07 1.99 -12.14
N VAL A 63 17.24 2.81 -11.55
CA VAL A 63 16.87 2.72 -10.12
C VAL A 63 15.87 1.59 -9.91
N ILE A 64 16.22 0.66 -9.03
CA ILE A 64 15.35 -0.46 -8.65
C ILE A 64 14.46 0.00 -7.49
N VAL A 65 13.14 -0.17 -7.62
CA VAL A 65 12.16 0.09 -6.55
C VAL A 65 11.48 -1.21 -6.17
N VAL A 66 11.55 -1.56 -4.89
CA VAL A 66 10.98 -2.82 -4.37
C VAL A 66 10.11 -2.58 -3.14
N PRO A 67 9.01 -3.33 -2.95
CA PRO A 67 8.27 -3.33 -1.69
C PRO A 67 9.01 -4.10 -0.58
N GLU A 68 8.55 -3.94 0.66
CA GLU A 68 9.13 -4.58 1.84
C GLU A 68 9.15 -6.11 1.80
N VAL A 69 8.23 -6.72 1.04
CA VAL A 69 8.07 -8.18 0.94
C VAL A 69 9.10 -8.87 0.03
N VAL A 70 9.81 -8.10 -0.80
CA VAL A 70 10.84 -8.67 -1.69
C VAL A 70 12.07 -9.04 -0.85
N GLN A 71 12.62 -10.22 -1.10
CA GLN A 71 13.83 -10.70 -0.44
C GLN A 71 15.05 -9.81 -0.74
N GLU A 72 16.20 -10.17 -0.27
CA GLU A 72 17.42 -9.37 -0.41
C GLU A 72 17.78 -9.11 -1.89
N ILE A 73 18.14 -7.86 -2.17
CA ILE A 73 18.70 -7.42 -3.45
C ILE A 73 20.09 -6.85 -3.17
N LEU A 74 21.10 -7.39 -3.84
CA LEU A 74 22.50 -6.99 -3.62
C LEU A 74 22.85 -5.64 -4.25
N ALA A 75 22.13 -5.21 -5.27
CA ALA A 75 22.35 -3.91 -5.91
C ALA A 75 21.74 -2.77 -5.09
N PRO A 76 22.28 -1.52 -5.19
CA PRO A 76 21.65 -0.34 -4.63
C PRO A 76 20.21 -0.20 -5.11
N HIS A 77 19.26 0.00 -4.18
CA HIS A 77 17.85 0.06 -4.50
C HIS A 77 17.03 0.94 -3.53
N VAL A 78 15.88 1.35 -3.98
CA VAL A 78 14.85 1.99 -3.17
C VAL A 78 13.93 0.90 -2.63
N ARG A 79 13.73 0.89 -1.31
CA ARG A 79 12.74 0.03 -0.67
C ARG A 79 11.57 0.86 -0.16
N TRP A 80 10.41 0.54 -0.68
CA TRP A 80 9.18 1.21 -0.26
C TRP A 80 8.40 0.33 0.70
N VAL A 81 8.36 0.75 1.96
CA VAL A 81 7.74 0.02 3.07
C VAL A 81 6.24 0.34 3.07
N LEU A 82 5.45 -0.58 2.56
CA LEU A 82 3.99 -0.50 2.43
C LEU A 82 3.28 -1.23 3.59
N ASN A 83 4.04 -2.00 4.38
CA ASN A 83 3.60 -2.70 5.58
C ASN A 83 4.78 -2.92 6.53
N LYS A 84 4.53 -3.40 7.75
CA LYS A 84 5.61 -3.69 8.71
C LYS A 84 6.61 -4.69 8.12
N PRO A 85 7.92 -4.36 8.12
CA PRO A 85 8.96 -5.26 7.62
C PRO A 85 8.91 -6.64 8.28
N GLY A 86 8.93 -7.69 7.48
CA GLY A 86 8.88 -9.08 7.94
C GLY A 86 7.53 -9.55 8.52
N LEU A 87 6.45 -8.77 8.37
CA LEU A 87 5.11 -9.19 8.83
C LEU A 87 4.49 -10.27 7.92
N ILE A 88 4.60 -10.11 6.62
CA ILE A 88 4.06 -11.05 5.62
C ILE A 88 5.20 -11.92 5.10
N ASP A 89 6.22 -11.28 4.56
CA ASP A 89 7.42 -11.87 3.97
C ASP A 89 8.52 -10.79 3.91
N GLY A 90 9.68 -11.14 3.33
CA GLY A 90 10.79 -10.21 3.18
C GLY A 90 11.68 -10.07 4.43
N PRO A 91 12.77 -9.30 4.32
CA PRO A 91 13.72 -9.12 5.40
C PRO A 91 13.19 -8.15 6.47
N LYS A 92 13.57 -8.39 7.74
CA LYS A 92 13.29 -7.49 8.87
C LYS A 92 14.30 -6.35 8.99
N LYS A 93 15.42 -6.44 8.31
CA LYS A 93 16.51 -5.46 8.26
C LYS A 93 16.93 -5.26 6.82
N TYR A 94 17.27 -4.04 6.47
CA TYR A 94 17.67 -3.65 5.12
C TYR A 94 19.15 -3.26 5.11
N PRO A 95 19.89 -3.57 4.03
CA PRO A 95 21.31 -3.24 3.91
C PRO A 95 21.55 -1.73 3.75
N GLU A 96 22.80 -1.29 3.98
CA GLU A 96 23.21 0.14 3.91
C GLU A 96 23.01 0.77 2.53
N HIS A 97 23.06 -0.03 1.47
CA HIS A 97 22.85 0.43 0.10
C HIS A 97 21.37 0.61 -0.30
N CYS A 98 20.46 0.66 0.68
CA CYS A 98 19.04 0.93 0.45
C CYS A 98 18.65 2.35 0.82
N LYS A 99 17.92 3.05 -0.05
CA LYS A 99 17.14 4.21 0.31
C LYS A 99 15.74 3.76 0.74
N ILE A 100 15.34 4.10 1.97
CA ILE A 100 14.07 3.64 2.54
C ILE A 100 13.02 4.75 2.46
N PHE A 101 11.84 4.38 1.92
CA PHE A 101 10.63 5.17 2.03
C PHE A 101 9.56 4.38 2.81
N HIS A 102 8.70 5.07 3.53
CA HIS A 102 7.54 4.48 4.19
C HIS A 102 6.24 5.14 3.70
N TYR A 103 5.17 4.34 3.61
CA TYR A 103 3.93 4.77 2.97
C TYR A 103 3.11 5.73 3.83
N ASN A 104 3.03 5.49 5.14
CA ASN A 104 2.28 6.33 6.06
C ASN A 104 3.05 6.50 7.39
N PRO A 105 2.70 7.49 8.23
CA PRO A 105 3.38 7.76 9.49
C PRO A 105 3.41 6.57 10.47
N ASP A 106 2.40 5.70 10.47
CA ASP A 106 2.35 4.52 11.36
C ASP A 106 3.46 3.51 11.06
N LEU A 107 4.03 3.56 9.86
CA LEU A 107 5.13 2.69 9.44
C LEU A 107 6.52 3.29 9.73
N GLU A 108 6.61 4.58 10.09
CA GLU A 108 7.89 5.28 10.25
C GLU A 108 8.84 4.57 11.24
N ALA A 109 8.36 4.29 12.45
CA ALA A 109 9.17 3.66 13.49
C ALA A 109 9.70 2.28 13.06
N SER A 110 8.86 1.47 12.39
CA SER A 110 9.26 0.15 11.90
C SER A 110 10.20 0.23 10.70
N ALA A 111 9.99 1.18 9.80
CA ALA A 111 10.85 1.43 8.64
C ALA A 111 12.24 1.90 9.08
N ARG A 112 12.32 2.86 10.00
CA ARG A 112 13.59 3.32 10.60
C ARG A 112 14.33 2.21 11.35
N THR A 113 13.59 1.39 12.09
CA THR A 113 14.18 0.23 12.78
C THR A 113 14.75 -0.79 11.78
N ALA A 114 14.14 -0.94 10.62
CA ALA A 114 14.62 -1.84 9.57
C ALA A 114 15.81 -1.28 8.78
N ALA A 115 15.90 0.03 8.60
CA ALA A 115 16.97 0.72 7.90
C ALA A 115 18.30 0.60 8.65
N ALA A 116 19.39 0.36 7.93
CA ALA A 116 20.73 0.26 8.51
C ALA A 116 21.22 1.59 9.11
N ASP A 117 20.90 2.71 8.45
CA ASP A 117 21.24 4.08 8.89
C ASP A 117 20.17 4.72 9.81
N GLY A 118 19.11 4.00 10.12
CA GLY A 118 17.99 4.51 10.90
C GLY A 118 17.15 5.59 10.20
N GLN A 119 17.29 5.77 8.88
CA GLN A 119 16.63 6.81 8.10
C GLN A 119 15.48 6.24 7.26
N SER A 120 14.39 6.97 7.19
CA SER A 120 13.28 6.66 6.29
C SER A 120 12.50 7.93 5.95
N THR A 121 12.07 8.05 4.71
CA THR A 121 11.34 9.23 4.19
C THR A 121 9.87 8.86 3.95
N LEU A 122 8.95 9.71 4.38
CA LEU A 122 7.52 9.55 4.10
C LEU A 122 7.26 9.75 2.60
N PHE A 123 6.60 8.75 1.99
CA PHE A 123 6.15 8.81 0.60
C PHE A 123 4.80 8.10 0.44
N CYS A 124 3.73 8.86 0.52
CA CYS A 124 2.35 8.38 0.42
C CYS A 124 1.74 8.79 -0.92
N LEU A 125 1.28 7.82 -1.71
CA LEU A 125 0.44 8.05 -2.89
C LEU A 125 -1.01 7.69 -2.58
N GLY A 126 -1.95 8.51 -3.03
CA GLY A 126 -3.36 8.26 -2.85
C GLY A 126 -3.83 7.07 -3.69
N ILE A 127 -4.59 6.17 -3.09
CA ILE A 127 -5.23 5.02 -3.76
C ILE A 127 -6.70 4.89 -3.42
N CYS A 128 -7.15 5.56 -2.35
CA CYS A 128 -8.54 5.55 -1.93
C CYS A 128 -9.35 6.45 -2.86
N GLU A 129 -10.53 6.00 -3.24
CA GLU A 129 -11.52 6.81 -3.94
C GLU A 129 -12.44 7.47 -2.91
N LYS A 130 -12.90 8.68 -3.22
CA LYS A 130 -13.93 9.32 -2.41
C LYS A 130 -15.24 8.56 -2.60
N THR A 131 -15.73 7.93 -1.54
CA THR A 131 -17.05 7.31 -1.54
C THR A 131 -18.07 8.35 -1.07
N ALA A 132 -19.22 8.41 -1.73
CA ALA A 132 -20.30 9.30 -1.32
C ALA A 132 -20.82 8.88 0.05
N PHE A 133 -20.74 9.80 1.02
CA PHE A 133 -21.33 9.59 2.35
C PHE A 133 -22.82 9.92 2.30
N ASN A 134 -23.67 8.94 2.67
CA ASN A 134 -25.10 9.17 2.90
C ASN A 134 -25.53 8.45 4.20
N PRO A 135 -25.77 9.19 5.29
CA PRO A 135 -26.13 8.61 6.58
C PRO A 135 -27.46 7.81 6.54
N ASP A 136 -28.37 8.17 5.65
CA ASP A 136 -29.70 7.52 5.55
C ASP A 136 -29.64 6.11 4.94
N LEU A 137 -28.53 5.77 4.29
CA LEU A 137 -28.32 4.46 3.66
C LEU A 137 -27.62 3.45 4.57
N LYS A 138 -27.22 3.83 5.79
CA LYS A 138 -26.45 2.97 6.70
C LYS A 138 -27.25 1.77 7.21
N GLN A 139 -26.93 0.57 6.74
CA GLN A 139 -27.71 -0.65 6.96
C GLN A 139 -26.91 -1.80 7.55
N TYR A 140 -25.59 -1.91 7.22
CA TYR A 140 -24.79 -3.08 7.50
C TYR A 140 -23.76 -2.82 8.57
N ASP A 141 -23.46 -3.86 9.35
CA ASP A 141 -22.27 -3.94 10.17
C ASP A 141 -21.30 -4.87 9.47
N LEU A 142 -20.05 -4.44 9.37
CA LEU A 142 -18.99 -5.15 8.67
C LEU A 142 -17.90 -5.60 9.63
N TRP A 143 -17.21 -6.66 9.27
CA TRP A 143 -15.98 -7.02 9.94
C TRP A 143 -14.91 -7.51 8.94
N TYR A 144 -13.64 -7.31 9.31
CA TYR A 144 -12.49 -7.61 8.48
C TYR A 144 -11.38 -8.27 9.29
N ARG A 145 -10.96 -9.47 8.88
CA ARG A 145 -9.85 -10.17 9.51
C ARG A 145 -8.50 -9.65 9.05
N GLY A 146 -8.36 -9.37 7.75
CA GLY A 146 -7.11 -8.94 7.13
C GLY A 146 -5.98 -9.94 7.35
N LYS A 147 -4.83 -9.43 7.78
CA LYS A 147 -3.59 -10.20 8.05
C LYS A 147 -3.49 -10.73 9.48
N TYR A 148 -4.54 -10.59 10.28
CA TYR A 148 -4.55 -11.06 11.66
C TYR A 148 -4.44 -12.59 11.74
N GLN A 149 -3.46 -13.08 12.53
CA GLN A 149 -3.16 -14.51 12.69
C GLN A 149 -3.81 -15.14 13.93
N GLY A 150 -4.37 -14.33 14.82
CA GLY A 150 -5.00 -14.82 16.03
C GLY A 150 -6.37 -15.47 15.78
N ALA A 151 -6.93 -16.05 16.84
CA ALA A 151 -8.29 -16.58 16.82
C ALA A 151 -9.33 -15.46 16.72
N VAL A 152 -10.36 -15.69 15.90
CA VAL A 152 -11.51 -14.78 15.74
C VAL A 152 -12.71 -15.43 16.42
N ASP A 153 -13.31 -14.71 17.36
CA ASP A 153 -14.58 -15.14 17.97
C ASP A 153 -15.75 -14.69 17.07
N LEU A 154 -16.30 -15.63 16.33
CA LEU A 154 -17.41 -15.36 15.39
C LEU A 154 -18.69 -14.89 16.08
N LYS A 155 -18.89 -15.16 17.38
CA LYS A 155 -20.05 -14.64 18.13
C LYS A 155 -20.08 -13.12 18.19
N ASN A 156 -18.89 -12.49 18.19
CA ASN A 156 -18.77 -11.03 18.15
C ASN A 156 -19.16 -10.40 16.81
N HIS A 157 -19.49 -11.23 15.80
CA HIS A 157 -19.80 -10.81 14.43
C HIS A 157 -21.16 -11.34 13.94
N GLU A 158 -21.99 -11.88 14.83
CA GLU A 158 -23.35 -12.30 14.46
C GLU A 158 -24.13 -11.14 13.83
N GLY A 159 -24.73 -11.38 12.66
CA GLY A 159 -25.46 -10.38 11.89
C GLY A 159 -24.59 -9.40 11.10
N SER A 160 -23.25 -9.51 11.17
CA SER A 160 -22.32 -8.66 10.41
C SER A 160 -21.82 -9.39 9.17
N LEU A 161 -21.55 -8.63 8.09
CA LEU A 161 -20.97 -9.15 6.85
C LEU A 161 -19.45 -9.16 6.93
N GLN A 162 -18.82 -10.25 6.51
CA GLN A 162 -17.37 -10.34 6.46
C GLN A 162 -16.81 -9.75 5.16
N LEU A 163 -15.99 -8.73 5.25
CA LEU A 163 -15.11 -8.34 4.15
C LEU A 163 -13.94 -9.33 4.02
N THR A 164 -13.67 -9.78 2.81
CA THR A 164 -12.56 -10.68 2.52
C THR A 164 -11.73 -10.14 1.35
N ARG A 165 -10.61 -10.81 1.05
CA ARG A 165 -9.79 -10.49 -0.13
C ARG A 165 -10.50 -10.74 -1.46
N TYR A 166 -11.60 -11.49 -1.47
CA TYR A 166 -12.32 -11.93 -2.67
C TYR A 166 -13.78 -11.52 -2.65
N TRP A 167 -14.24 -10.84 -1.62
CA TRP A 167 -15.60 -10.38 -1.49
C TRP A 167 -15.66 -9.02 -0.79
N PRO A 168 -16.41 -8.06 -1.34
CA PRO A 168 -17.17 -8.08 -2.61
C PRO A 168 -16.30 -8.33 -3.85
N PRO A 169 -16.83 -8.91 -4.94
CA PRO A 169 -16.05 -9.33 -6.10
C PRO A 169 -15.51 -8.17 -6.95
N THR A 170 -16.16 -7.01 -6.93
CA THR A 170 -15.71 -5.82 -7.65
C THR A 170 -15.44 -4.64 -6.71
N LYS A 171 -14.69 -3.65 -7.20
CA LYS A 171 -14.38 -2.45 -6.43
C LYS A 171 -15.62 -1.57 -6.27
N GLU A 172 -16.49 -1.53 -7.26
CA GLU A 172 -17.78 -0.81 -7.24
C GLU A 172 -18.69 -1.36 -6.15
N GLU A 173 -18.87 -2.68 -6.09
CA GLU A 173 -19.65 -3.35 -5.04
C GLU A 173 -19.03 -3.15 -3.65
N TYR A 174 -17.72 -3.14 -3.55
CA TYR A 174 -17.03 -2.85 -2.31
C TYR A 174 -17.30 -1.41 -1.82
N HIS A 175 -17.24 -0.42 -2.73
CA HIS A 175 -17.55 0.98 -2.39
C HIS A 175 -19.03 1.17 -2.05
N ASP A 176 -19.96 0.51 -2.78
CA ASP A 176 -21.38 0.55 -2.45
C ASP A 176 -21.66 -0.05 -1.06
N LEU A 177 -20.99 -1.16 -0.73
CA LEU A 177 -21.11 -1.78 0.58
C LEU A 177 -20.58 -0.87 1.70
N LEU A 178 -19.41 -0.21 1.51
CA LEU A 178 -18.90 0.77 2.47
C LEU A 178 -19.82 1.97 2.63
N ALA A 179 -20.40 2.49 1.53
CA ALA A 179 -21.36 3.60 1.59
C ALA A 179 -22.58 3.28 2.47
N ARG A 180 -22.98 2.01 2.53
CA ARG A 180 -24.11 1.52 3.33
C ARG A 180 -23.71 0.93 4.69
N ALA A 181 -22.45 0.87 5.02
CA ALA A 181 -21.99 0.32 6.29
C ALA A 181 -22.18 1.35 7.43
N ARG A 182 -22.65 0.90 8.59
CA ARG A 182 -22.69 1.66 9.85
C ARG A 182 -21.36 1.56 10.56
N THR A 183 -20.90 0.33 10.77
CA THR A 183 -19.69 0.03 11.50
C THR A 183 -18.80 -0.92 10.73
N LEU A 184 -17.48 -0.82 10.95
CA LEU A 184 -16.47 -1.79 10.53
C LEU A 184 -15.63 -2.18 11.74
N LYS A 185 -15.62 -3.46 12.10
CA LYS A 185 -14.70 -4.04 13.07
C LYS A 185 -13.53 -4.69 12.35
N SER A 186 -12.31 -4.21 12.57
CA SER A 186 -11.11 -4.73 11.91
C SER A 186 -10.12 -5.32 12.90
N TYR A 187 -9.64 -6.53 12.61
CA TYR A 187 -8.50 -7.13 13.29
C TYR A 187 -7.15 -6.67 12.70
N ASP A 188 -7.15 -6.08 11.50
CA ASP A 188 -5.95 -5.59 10.80
C ASP A 188 -5.94 -4.05 10.79
N ASN A 189 -5.28 -3.46 11.80
CA ASN A 189 -5.23 -2.01 11.96
C ASN A 189 -4.28 -1.30 10.98
N PHE A 190 -3.60 -2.04 10.11
CA PHE A 190 -2.69 -1.50 9.08
C PHE A 190 -3.26 -1.61 7.65
N SER A 191 -4.52 -1.97 7.52
CA SER A 191 -5.17 -2.11 6.22
C SER A 191 -5.73 -0.78 5.71
N SER A 192 -5.60 -0.52 4.40
CA SER A 192 -6.28 0.61 3.72
C SER A 192 -7.80 0.55 3.84
N VAL A 193 -8.36 -0.62 4.09
CA VAL A 193 -9.80 -0.82 4.32
C VAL A 193 -10.33 0.11 5.43
N LEU A 194 -9.52 0.39 6.47
CA LEU A 194 -9.92 1.29 7.55
C LEU A 194 -10.00 2.73 7.06
N ALA A 195 -9.01 3.18 6.28
CA ALA A 195 -9.02 4.52 5.71
C ALA A 195 -10.19 4.71 4.73
N GLU A 196 -10.45 3.73 3.86
CA GLU A 196 -11.57 3.75 2.92
C GLU A 196 -12.93 3.77 3.66
N ALA A 197 -13.06 2.99 4.73
CA ALA A 197 -14.25 2.98 5.58
C ALA A 197 -14.49 4.34 6.27
N LEU A 198 -13.44 4.94 6.85
CA LEU A 198 -13.53 6.28 7.46
C LEU A 198 -13.91 7.35 6.42
N LEU A 199 -13.31 7.31 5.22
CA LEU A 199 -13.66 8.22 4.11
C LEU A 199 -15.10 8.05 3.64
N ALA A 200 -15.68 6.85 3.80
CA ALA A 200 -17.10 6.56 3.55
C ALA A 200 -18.01 6.88 4.75
N GLY A 201 -17.48 7.50 5.81
CA GLY A 201 -18.23 7.85 7.02
C GLY A 201 -18.72 6.65 7.83
N VAL A 202 -17.96 5.55 7.81
CA VAL A 202 -18.20 4.35 8.61
C VAL A 202 -17.55 4.52 9.98
N GLU A 203 -18.23 4.13 11.05
CA GLU A 203 -17.62 4.01 12.37
C GLU A 203 -16.63 2.84 12.36
N VAL A 204 -15.35 3.08 12.60
CA VAL A 204 -14.32 2.04 12.52
C VAL A 204 -13.81 1.69 13.90
N LYS A 205 -13.78 0.38 14.22
CA LYS A 205 -13.19 -0.16 15.45
C LYS A 205 -12.04 -1.11 15.10
N GLY A 206 -10.87 -0.85 15.70
CA GLY A 206 -9.71 -1.72 15.63
C GLY A 206 -9.66 -2.69 16.82
N TYR A 207 -9.17 -3.91 16.58
CA TYR A 207 -8.93 -4.88 17.65
C TYR A 207 -7.51 -4.71 18.17
N GLU A 208 -7.40 -4.40 19.46
CA GLU A 208 -6.10 -4.18 20.11
C GLU A 208 -6.11 -4.66 21.55
N GLY A 209 -5.11 -5.47 21.93
CA GLY A 209 -4.96 -5.95 23.30
C GLY A 209 -6.13 -6.81 23.81
N GLY A 210 -6.90 -7.45 22.92
CA GLY A 210 -8.07 -8.25 23.30
C GLY A 210 -9.40 -7.50 23.29
N GLU A 211 -9.39 -6.20 22.96
CA GLU A 211 -10.57 -5.34 23.02
C GLU A 211 -10.82 -4.58 21.70
N TRP A 212 -12.08 -4.20 21.47
CA TRP A 212 -12.48 -3.31 20.39
C TRP A 212 -12.37 -1.86 20.85
N ARG A 213 -11.57 -1.07 20.13
CA ARG A 213 -11.40 0.35 20.38
C ARG A 213 -11.74 1.17 19.14
N GLU A 214 -12.21 2.39 19.32
CA GLU A 214 -12.36 3.32 18.21
C GLU A 214 -11.02 3.46 17.49
N PHE A 215 -11.05 3.30 16.17
CA PHE A 215 -9.85 3.49 15.35
C PHE A 215 -9.70 4.95 15.00
N VAL A 216 -8.68 5.57 15.56
CA VAL A 216 -8.28 6.95 15.25
C VAL A 216 -6.98 6.88 14.46
N PRO A 217 -6.97 7.29 13.18
CA PRO A 217 -5.74 7.31 12.39
C PRO A 217 -4.75 8.33 13.00
N SER A 218 -3.46 7.99 13.00
CA SER A 218 -2.39 8.88 13.49
C SER A 218 -2.00 9.96 12.47
N PHE A 219 -2.62 9.96 11.30
CA PHE A 219 -2.34 10.87 10.19
C PHE A 219 -3.63 11.31 9.48
N ASP A 220 -3.54 12.38 8.68
CA ASP A 220 -4.65 12.83 7.86
C ASP A 220 -4.96 11.80 6.74
N ILE A 221 -6.05 11.06 6.89
CA ILE A 221 -6.46 10.02 5.92
C ILE A 221 -6.77 10.60 4.54
N THR A 222 -7.02 11.90 4.40
CA THR A 222 -7.22 12.53 3.10
C THR A 222 -5.96 12.49 2.24
N GLU A 223 -4.78 12.27 2.84
CA GLU A 223 -3.53 12.01 2.13
C GLU A 223 -3.55 10.71 1.32
N THR A 224 -4.41 9.74 1.69
CA THR A 224 -4.61 8.49 0.96
C THR A 224 -5.60 8.61 -0.20
N VAL A 225 -6.32 9.72 -0.32
CA VAL A 225 -7.27 9.95 -1.42
C VAL A 225 -6.51 10.18 -2.72
N SER A 226 -6.93 9.48 -3.76
CA SER A 226 -6.36 9.62 -5.11
C SER A 226 -6.67 11.00 -5.66
N ASP A 227 -5.60 11.77 -5.96
CA ASP A 227 -5.65 13.06 -6.59
C ASP A 227 -4.48 13.16 -7.58
N ARG A 228 -4.78 13.29 -8.88
CA ARG A 228 -3.76 13.22 -9.92
C ARG A 228 -2.68 14.27 -9.78
N ASP A 229 -3.07 15.52 -9.55
CA ASP A 229 -2.11 16.62 -9.49
C ASP A 229 -1.24 16.55 -8.23
N LYS A 230 -1.84 16.14 -7.11
CA LYS A 230 -1.13 15.90 -5.85
C LYS A 230 -0.14 14.74 -6.00
N ASP A 231 -0.58 13.64 -6.61
CA ASP A 231 0.24 12.45 -6.80
C ASP A 231 1.40 12.71 -7.76
N LEU A 232 1.19 13.46 -8.86
CA LEU A 232 2.26 13.90 -9.77
C LEU A 232 3.34 14.69 -9.04
N ARG A 233 2.95 15.67 -8.19
CA ARG A 233 3.91 16.45 -7.40
C ARG A 233 4.68 15.57 -6.40
N LYS A 234 3.99 14.65 -5.72
CA LYS A 234 4.64 13.73 -4.77
C LYS A 234 5.66 12.82 -5.47
N VAL A 235 5.33 12.30 -6.65
CA VAL A 235 6.27 11.45 -7.41
C VAL A 235 7.44 12.27 -7.94
N ALA A 236 7.24 13.53 -8.38
CA ALA A 236 8.36 14.41 -8.73
C ALA A 236 9.32 14.61 -7.54
N MET A 237 8.80 14.88 -6.34
CA MET A 237 9.63 14.98 -5.11
C MET A 237 10.36 13.66 -4.80
N PHE A 238 9.69 12.52 -4.96
CA PHE A 238 10.31 11.20 -4.80
C PHE A 238 11.48 11.03 -5.78
N VAL A 239 11.30 11.39 -7.06
CA VAL A 239 12.37 11.32 -8.07
C VAL A 239 13.56 12.19 -7.68
N ASP A 240 13.33 13.41 -7.19
CA ASP A 240 14.39 14.32 -6.74
C ASP A 240 15.18 13.73 -5.55
N GLU A 241 14.49 13.15 -4.58
CA GLU A 241 15.13 12.48 -3.44
C GLU A 241 15.97 11.27 -3.86
N VAL A 242 15.43 10.46 -4.78
CA VAL A 242 16.13 9.30 -5.33
C VAL A 242 17.34 9.73 -6.17
N ALA A 243 17.23 10.80 -6.97
CA ALA A 243 18.34 11.34 -7.76
C ALA A 243 19.48 11.82 -6.86
N LYS A 244 19.17 12.55 -5.78
CA LYS A 244 20.18 12.98 -4.78
C LYS A 244 20.88 11.80 -4.14
N TRP A 245 20.13 10.78 -3.74
CA TRP A 245 20.70 9.57 -3.14
C TRP A 245 21.58 8.79 -4.12
N ALA A 246 21.13 8.60 -5.36
CA ALA A 246 21.88 7.87 -6.39
C ALA A 246 23.16 8.59 -6.85
N ALA A 247 23.27 9.90 -6.62
CA ALA A 247 24.47 10.68 -6.92
C ALA A 247 25.54 10.61 -5.81
N LEU A 248 25.23 10.04 -4.63
CA LEU A 248 26.19 9.83 -3.57
C LEU A 248 27.19 8.74 -3.98
N PRO A 249 28.50 8.89 -3.66
CA PRO A 249 29.46 7.81 -3.88
C PRO A 249 28.99 6.57 -3.11
N SER A 250 29.05 5.41 -3.77
CA SER A 250 28.78 4.13 -3.11
C SER A 250 29.74 3.95 -1.93
N PRO A 251 29.27 3.51 -0.76
CA PRO A 251 30.12 3.27 0.41
C PRO A 251 31.16 2.20 0.18
#